data_8c961ca8580101b3fb3c10af8af4d16b
#
_entry.id   8c961ca8580101b3fb3c10af8af4d16b
#
_cell.length_a   1.000
_cell.length_b   1.000
_cell.length_c   1.000
_cell.angle_alpha   90.00
_cell.angle_beta   90.00
_cell.angle_gamma   90.00
#
_symmetry.space_group_name_H-M   'P 1'
#
loop_
_entity.id
_entity.type
_entity.pdbx_description
1 polymer ?
#
loop_
_entity_poly.entity_id
_entity_poly.type
_entity_poly.pdbx_seq_one_letter_code
_entity_poly.pdbx_strand_id
1 'polypeptide(L)'
;MTRSDVAGKKARLAELQAEAARLEAEVDAEEFGAAVGSWAQRGYYLTYYATAGFFLGMVAALVSLMFNIIGATVAGKDPLQLIRVYLTFGLGGRALDPAFDDGLALAMGCVLYIATGMLLGIVFHVILTRYASGAGLAGRLAWATAIAAAVWLMNFYGLIAWLQPLLFGGSWIVDNAELPWWVALATHLVFGWTMALIYPWGLFHPYRLQTEQP
;
A
#
# COMPACT_ATOMS: atom_id res chain seq x y z
N MET A 1 -13.53 9.66 -68.09
CA MET A 1 -13.68 9.28 -66.65
C MET A 1 -14.69 10.26 -66.07
N THR A 2 -15.88 9.81 -65.83
CA THR A 2 -16.99 10.64 -65.38
C THR A 2 -16.91 10.99 -63.91
N ARG A 3 -17.47 12.10 -63.50
CA ARG A 3 -17.50 12.55 -62.08
C ARG A 3 -18.17 11.51 -61.18
N SER A 4 -19.08 10.70 -61.70
CA SER A 4 -19.74 9.58 -61.06
C SER A 4 -18.79 8.42 -60.74
N ASP A 5 -17.82 8.11 -61.66
CA ASP A 5 -16.81 7.06 -61.45
C ASP A 5 -15.87 7.35 -60.30
N VAL A 6 -15.51 8.63 -60.14
CA VAL A 6 -14.62 9.07 -59.07
C VAL A 6 -15.36 9.02 -57.70
N ALA A 7 -16.62 9.38 -57.67
CA ALA A 7 -17.42 9.33 -56.44
C ALA A 7 -17.60 7.85 -55.96
N GLY A 8 -17.86 6.91 -56.87
CA GLY A 8 -17.98 5.49 -56.55
C GLY A 8 -16.64 4.90 -56.03
N LYS A 9 -15.52 5.30 -56.65
CA LYS A 9 -14.18 4.85 -56.18
C LYS A 9 -13.85 5.41 -54.80
N LYS A 10 -14.20 6.66 -54.50
CA LYS A 10 -14.01 7.25 -53.17
C LYS A 10 -14.85 6.56 -52.09
N ALA A 11 -16.11 6.23 -52.40
CA ALA A 11 -16.97 5.47 -51.49
C ALA A 11 -16.38 4.07 -51.19
N ARG A 12 -15.92 3.38 -52.25
CA ARG A 12 -15.29 2.06 -52.08
C ARG A 12 -13.95 2.12 -51.29
N LEU A 13 -13.16 3.19 -51.50
CA LEU A 13 -11.96 3.40 -50.73
C LEU A 13 -12.26 3.60 -49.24
N ALA A 14 -13.25 4.41 -48.93
CA ALA A 14 -13.64 4.65 -47.53
C ALA A 14 -14.17 3.35 -46.86
N GLU A 15 -14.91 2.51 -47.61
CA GLU A 15 -15.39 1.22 -47.12
C GLU A 15 -14.21 0.28 -46.80
N LEU A 16 -13.22 0.18 -47.72
CA LEU A 16 -12.02 -0.64 -47.52
C LEU A 16 -11.14 -0.13 -46.36
N GLN A 17 -11.06 1.16 -46.19
CA GLN A 17 -10.32 1.74 -45.06
C GLN A 17 -11.01 1.43 -43.73
N ALA A 18 -12.35 1.46 -43.67
CA ALA A 18 -13.11 1.09 -42.48
C ALA A 18 -12.98 -0.41 -42.15
N GLU A 19 -12.98 -1.26 -43.18
CA GLU A 19 -12.77 -2.71 -43.04
C GLU A 19 -11.34 -3.03 -42.58
N ALA A 20 -10.30 -2.36 -43.11
CA ALA A 20 -8.93 -2.51 -42.68
C ALA A 20 -8.74 -2.10 -41.22
N ALA A 21 -9.28 -0.95 -40.81
CA ALA A 21 -9.21 -0.49 -39.43
C ALA A 21 -9.92 -1.44 -38.44
N ARG A 22 -11.02 -2.08 -38.88
CA ARG A 22 -11.71 -3.09 -38.09
C ARG A 22 -10.87 -4.36 -37.92
N LEU A 23 -10.28 -4.86 -39.01
CA LEU A 23 -9.42 -6.05 -38.98
C LEU A 23 -8.14 -5.81 -38.17
N GLU A 24 -7.53 -4.62 -38.27
CA GLU A 24 -6.41 -4.24 -37.42
C GLU A 24 -6.80 -4.26 -35.93
N ALA A 25 -7.96 -3.72 -35.59
CA ALA A 25 -8.45 -3.75 -34.20
C ALA A 25 -8.77 -5.18 -33.71
N GLU A 26 -9.25 -6.06 -34.58
CA GLU A 26 -9.49 -7.48 -34.26
C GLU A 26 -8.15 -8.24 -34.07
N VAL A 27 -7.15 -8.02 -34.94
CA VAL A 27 -5.81 -8.60 -34.81
C VAL A 27 -5.12 -8.10 -33.54
N ASP A 28 -5.15 -6.79 -33.27
CA ASP A 28 -4.60 -6.22 -32.05
C ASP A 28 -5.29 -6.78 -30.80
N ALA A 29 -6.60 -6.97 -30.84
CA ALA A 29 -7.37 -7.57 -29.75
C ALA A 29 -7.00 -9.06 -29.53
N GLU A 30 -6.80 -9.82 -30.61
CA GLU A 30 -6.38 -11.23 -30.54
C GLU A 30 -4.93 -11.36 -30.09
N GLU A 31 -4.00 -10.55 -30.65
CA GLU A 31 -2.59 -10.55 -30.22
C GLU A 31 -2.45 -10.09 -28.77
N PHE A 32 -3.19 -9.05 -28.38
CA PHE A 32 -3.24 -8.58 -26.99
C PHE A 32 -3.90 -9.63 -26.09
N GLY A 33 -5.00 -10.24 -26.54
CA GLY A 33 -5.65 -11.33 -25.82
C GLY A 33 -4.76 -12.56 -25.68
N ALA A 34 -4.01 -12.92 -26.71
CA ALA A 34 -3.04 -14.02 -26.67
C ALA A 34 -1.82 -13.66 -25.82
N ALA A 35 -1.28 -12.44 -25.93
CA ALA A 35 -0.17 -11.95 -25.11
C ALA A 35 -0.59 -11.79 -23.64
N VAL A 36 -1.77 -11.23 -23.38
CA VAL A 36 -2.36 -11.13 -22.03
C VAL A 36 -2.74 -12.53 -21.54
N GLY A 37 -3.24 -13.43 -22.39
CA GLY A 37 -3.55 -14.81 -22.03
C GLY A 37 -2.32 -15.61 -21.64
N SER A 38 -1.23 -15.51 -22.38
CA SER A 38 0.04 -16.19 -22.06
C SER A 38 0.73 -15.58 -20.81
N TRP A 39 0.53 -14.29 -20.55
CA TRP A 39 1.07 -13.56 -19.42
C TRP A 39 0.12 -13.59 -18.22
N ALA A 40 -1.17 -13.34 -18.43
CA ALA A 40 -2.20 -13.30 -17.39
C ALA A 40 -2.60 -14.69 -16.87
N GLN A 41 -2.38 -15.77 -17.61
CA GLN A 41 -2.60 -17.14 -17.12
C GLN A 41 -1.64 -17.55 -15.99
N ARG A 42 -0.58 -16.81 -15.77
CA ARG A 42 0.22 -16.89 -14.54
C ARG A 42 -0.16 -15.84 -13.50
N GLY A 43 -1.05 -15.08 -13.76
CA GLY A 43 -2.12 -14.17 -13.32
C GLY A 43 -1.91 -13.36 -12.10
N TYR A 44 -1.17 -13.63 -11.12
CA TYR A 44 -0.99 -12.82 -9.93
C TYR A 44 0.49 -12.61 -9.67
N TYR A 45 0.96 -11.41 -10.00
CA TYR A 45 2.35 -11.05 -9.80
C TYR A 45 2.64 -10.75 -8.33
N LEU A 46 2.73 -11.79 -7.51
CA LEU A 46 3.00 -11.64 -6.08
C LEU A 46 4.19 -10.73 -5.82
N THR A 47 5.30 -10.93 -6.54
CA THR A 47 6.50 -10.11 -6.40
C THR A 47 6.23 -8.63 -6.72
N TYR A 48 5.48 -8.34 -7.78
CA TYR A 48 5.10 -6.96 -8.11
C TYR A 48 4.27 -6.33 -6.99
N TYR A 49 3.21 -7.01 -6.55
CA TYR A 49 2.32 -6.48 -5.51
C TYR A 49 3.00 -6.41 -4.15
N ALA A 50 3.91 -7.32 -3.84
CA ALA A 50 4.72 -7.24 -2.64
C ALA A 50 5.66 -6.02 -2.68
N THR A 51 6.34 -5.79 -3.82
CA THR A 51 7.22 -4.64 -4.01
C THR A 51 6.42 -3.32 -3.99
N ALA A 52 5.30 -3.26 -4.68
CA ALA A 52 4.40 -2.10 -4.63
C ALA A 52 3.93 -1.84 -3.21
N GLY A 53 3.47 -2.88 -2.51
CA GLY A 53 3.04 -2.80 -1.11
C GLY A 53 4.12 -2.31 -0.16
N PHE A 54 5.37 -2.73 -0.38
CA PHE A 54 6.53 -2.27 0.38
C PHE A 54 6.69 -0.74 0.29
N PHE A 55 6.66 -0.18 -0.92
CA PHE A 55 6.79 1.27 -1.09
C PHE A 55 5.54 2.05 -0.64
N LEU A 56 4.34 1.53 -0.91
CA LEU A 56 3.10 2.13 -0.41
C LEU A 56 3.04 2.11 1.12
N GLY A 57 3.57 1.05 1.74
CA GLY A 57 3.70 0.93 3.19
C GLY A 57 4.57 2.04 3.80
N MET A 58 5.59 2.52 3.10
CA MET A 58 6.36 3.69 3.53
C MET A 58 5.47 4.93 3.64
N VAL A 59 4.65 5.20 2.63
CA VAL A 59 3.72 6.34 2.65
C VAL A 59 2.72 6.21 3.79
N ALA A 60 2.13 5.02 3.96
CA ALA A 60 1.17 4.75 5.03
C ALA A 60 1.82 4.88 6.43
N ALA A 61 3.07 4.45 6.59
CA ALA A 61 3.83 4.62 7.84
C ALA A 61 4.08 6.10 8.14
N LEU A 62 4.47 6.90 7.15
CA LEU A 62 4.64 8.34 7.34
C LEU A 62 3.34 9.02 7.77
N VAL A 63 2.22 8.69 7.13
CA VAL A 63 0.90 9.25 7.50
C VAL A 63 0.51 8.84 8.91
N SER A 64 0.70 7.57 9.30
CA SER A 64 0.38 7.10 10.65
C SER A 64 1.33 7.68 11.72
N LEU A 65 2.60 7.91 11.39
CA LEU A 65 3.54 8.60 12.27
C LEU A 65 3.12 10.07 12.49
N MET A 66 2.76 10.78 11.41
CA MET A 66 2.25 12.15 11.51
C MET A 66 0.97 12.22 12.36
N PHE A 67 0.06 11.27 12.20
CA PHE A 67 -1.12 11.15 13.05
C PHE A 67 -0.75 11.04 14.53
N ASN A 68 0.24 10.21 14.88
CA ASN A 68 0.70 10.06 16.26
C ASN A 68 1.40 11.32 16.79
N ILE A 69 2.26 11.97 16.00
CA ILE A 69 2.94 13.22 16.38
C ILE A 69 1.90 14.31 16.70
N ILE A 70 0.94 14.50 15.80
CA ILE A 70 -0.13 15.51 15.99
C ILE A 70 -0.99 15.14 17.20
N GLY A 71 -1.41 13.90 17.31
CA GLY A 71 -2.25 13.41 18.42
C GLY A 71 -1.55 13.54 19.77
N ALA A 72 -0.28 13.19 19.88
CA ALA A 72 0.53 13.34 21.09
C ALA A 72 0.67 14.82 21.48
N THR A 73 0.98 15.68 20.50
CA THR A 73 1.10 17.13 20.72
C THR A 73 -0.21 17.73 21.23
N VAL A 74 -1.34 17.38 20.61
CA VAL A 74 -2.68 17.84 21.06
C VAL A 74 -3.03 17.34 22.45
N ALA A 75 -2.58 16.13 22.80
CA ALA A 75 -2.78 15.54 24.13
C ALA A 75 -1.77 16.05 25.18
N GLY A 76 -0.89 17.00 24.85
CA GLY A 76 0.13 17.53 25.74
C GLY A 76 1.21 16.51 26.13
N LYS A 77 1.42 15.48 25.29
CA LYS A 77 2.45 14.45 25.44
C LYS A 77 3.64 14.73 24.53
N ASP A 78 4.75 13.99 24.76
CA ASP A 78 5.92 14.04 23.86
C ASP A 78 5.48 13.67 22.42
N PRO A 79 5.74 14.51 21.42
CA PRO A 79 5.39 14.23 20.02
C PRO A 79 5.97 12.91 19.49
N LEU A 80 7.12 12.49 20.03
CA LEU A 80 7.80 11.25 19.66
C LEU A 80 7.57 10.10 20.64
N GLN A 81 6.55 10.19 21.52
CA GLN A 81 6.24 9.15 22.50
C GLN A 81 6.15 7.75 21.87
N LEU A 82 5.49 7.63 20.73
CA LEU A 82 5.39 6.36 20.00
C LEU A 82 6.78 5.84 19.59
N ILE A 83 7.66 6.73 19.13
CA ILE A 83 9.03 6.37 18.73
C ILE A 83 9.86 5.97 19.95
N ARG A 84 9.71 6.64 21.09
CA ARG A 84 10.35 6.26 22.34
C ARG A 84 9.92 4.86 22.78
N VAL A 85 8.63 4.56 22.74
CA VAL A 85 8.10 3.21 23.01
C VAL A 85 8.68 2.19 22.02
N TYR A 86 8.82 2.56 20.76
CA TYR A 86 9.44 1.70 19.73
C TYR A 86 10.93 1.43 20.02
N LEU A 87 11.66 2.44 20.49
CA LEU A 87 13.08 2.31 20.87
C LEU A 87 13.32 1.42 22.10
N THR A 88 12.28 1.12 22.88
CA THR A 88 12.41 0.19 24.01
C THR A 88 12.85 -1.22 23.57
N PHE A 89 12.63 -1.58 22.29
CA PHE A 89 13.16 -2.82 21.70
C PHE A 89 14.69 -2.87 21.58
N GLY A 90 15.38 -1.76 21.65
CA GLY A 90 16.86 -1.74 21.61
C GLY A 90 17.49 -1.17 22.87
N LEU A 91 16.81 -0.20 23.49
CA LEU A 91 17.34 0.58 24.61
C LEU A 91 16.69 0.26 25.95
N GLY A 92 15.65 -0.61 25.94
CA GLY A 92 14.85 -0.89 27.13
C GLY A 92 14.16 0.36 27.67
N GLY A 93 13.86 0.38 28.96
CA GLY A 93 13.19 1.52 29.62
C GLY A 93 13.93 2.86 29.56
N ARG A 94 15.22 2.87 29.19
CA ARG A 94 15.99 4.12 29.04
C ARG A 94 15.42 5.03 27.94
N ALA A 95 14.80 4.46 26.93
CA ALA A 95 14.17 5.23 25.85
C ALA A 95 12.97 6.09 26.33
N LEU A 96 12.38 5.74 27.46
CA LEU A 96 11.22 6.41 28.07
C LEU A 96 11.64 7.44 29.14
N ASP A 97 12.92 7.53 29.47
CA ASP A 97 13.43 8.55 30.40
C ASP A 97 13.15 9.95 29.82
N PRO A 98 12.51 10.87 30.57
CA PRO A 98 12.32 12.25 30.13
C PRO A 98 13.64 12.99 29.81
N ALA A 99 14.75 12.58 30.42
CA ALA A 99 16.06 13.12 30.15
C ALA A 99 16.75 12.49 28.90
N PHE A 100 16.11 11.52 28.27
CA PHE A 100 16.63 10.90 27.06
C PHE A 100 16.48 11.86 25.87
N ASP A 101 17.57 12.49 25.48
CA ASP A 101 17.65 13.44 24.36
C ASP A 101 18.78 13.01 23.39
N ASP A 102 18.60 11.85 22.77
CA ASP A 102 19.50 11.35 21.74
C ASP A 102 18.80 11.45 20.37
N GLY A 103 19.06 12.55 19.66
CA GLY A 103 18.48 12.83 18.37
C GLY A 103 18.80 11.75 17.31
N LEU A 104 19.98 11.11 17.38
CA LEU A 104 20.34 10.02 16.47
C LEU A 104 19.49 8.77 16.76
N ALA A 105 19.34 8.41 18.03
CA ALA A 105 18.53 7.27 18.42
C ALA A 105 17.05 7.49 18.02
N LEU A 106 16.51 8.70 18.24
CA LEU A 106 15.14 9.04 17.81
C LEU A 106 14.98 8.97 16.29
N ALA A 107 15.97 9.46 15.53
CA ALA A 107 15.97 9.33 14.06
C ALA A 107 16.00 7.85 13.62
N MET A 108 16.83 7.02 14.27
CA MET A 108 16.86 5.58 14.01
C MET A 108 15.52 4.92 14.36
N GLY A 109 14.86 5.33 15.43
CA GLY A 109 13.52 4.86 15.80
C GLY A 109 12.47 5.19 14.71
N CYS A 110 12.50 6.39 14.15
CA CYS A 110 11.66 6.77 13.02
C CYS A 110 11.93 5.89 11.80
N VAL A 111 13.20 5.63 11.47
CA VAL A 111 13.56 4.76 10.34
C VAL A 111 13.06 3.34 10.57
N LEU A 112 13.23 2.78 11.77
CA LEU A 112 12.74 1.45 12.13
C LEU A 112 11.21 1.38 12.05
N TYR A 113 10.50 2.41 12.52
CA TYR A 113 9.05 2.50 12.41
C TYR A 113 8.59 2.47 10.95
N ILE A 114 9.22 3.28 10.09
CA ILE A 114 8.92 3.33 8.67
C ILE A 114 9.23 1.98 8.00
N ALA A 115 10.38 1.38 8.31
CA ALA A 115 10.76 0.07 7.77
C ALA A 115 9.75 -1.03 8.15
N THR A 116 9.26 -1.03 9.40
CA THR A 116 8.19 -1.93 9.83
C THR A 116 6.91 -1.68 9.02
N GLY A 117 6.55 -0.43 8.79
CA GLY A 117 5.41 -0.08 7.96
C GLY A 117 5.57 -0.53 6.51
N MET A 118 6.78 -0.47 5.95
CA MET A 118 7.08 -1.01 4.61
C MET A 118 6.81 -2.52 4.55
N LEU A 119 7.23 -3.29 5.56
CA LEU A 119 6.95 -4.72 5.64
C LEU A 119 5.46 -5.01 5.80
N LEU A 120 4.76 -4.28 6.66
CA LEU A 120 3.30 -4.40 6.81
C LEU A 120 2.56 -4.01 5.53
N GLY A 121 3.06 -3.04 4.78
CA GLY A 121 2.50 -2.63 3.50
C GLY A 121 2.44 -3.77 2.48
N ILE A 122 3.41 -4.70 2.49
CA ILE A 122 3.36 -5.92 1.69
C ILE A 122 2.10 -6.72 2.03
N VAL A 123 1.88 -6.98 3.32
CA VAL A 123 0.73 -7.76 3.80
C VAL A 123 -0.59 -7.12 3.38
N PHE A 124 -0.74 -5.80 3.64
CA PHE A 124 -1.95 -5.06 3.28
C PHE A 124 -2.19 -5.07 1.77
N HIS A 125 -1.19 -4.72 0.96
CA HIS A 125 -1.37 -4.59 -0.48
C HIS A 125 -1.64 -5.94 -1.15
N VAL A 126 -0.93 -6.99 -0.75
CA VAL A 126 -1.13 -8.35 -1.25
C VAL A 126 -2.54 -8.86 -0.92
N ILE A 127 -3.01 -8.68 0.32
CA ILE A 127 -4.36 -9.10 0.72
C ILE A 127 -5.43 -8.29 -0.01
N LEU A 128 -5.29 -6.95 -0.06
CA LEU A 128 -6.24 -6.10 -0.78
C LEU A 128 -6.31 -6.45 -2.27
N THR A 129 -5.18 -6.71 -2.90
CA THR A 129 -5.15 -7.09 -4.33
C THR A 129 -5.75 -8.48 -4.54
N ARG A 130 -5.53 -9.40 -3.62
CA ARG A 130 -6.05 -10.77 -3.74
C ARG A 130 -7.55 -10.88 -3.51
N TYR A 131 -8.08 -10.15 -2.52
CA TYR A 131 -9.44 -10.35 -2.01
C TYR A 131 -10.37 -9.16 -2.19
N ALA A 132 -9.84 -7.96 -2.45
CA ALA A 132 -10.61 -6.73 -2.58
C ALA A 132 -10.39 -6.00 -3.91
N SER A 133 -9.81 -6.67 -4.94
CA SER A 133 -9.49 -6.06 -6.24
C SER A 133 -10.72 -5.50 -6.95
N GLY A 134 -11.86 -6.21 -6.89
CA GLY A 134 -13.14 -5.77 -7.46
C GLY A 134 -13.98 -4.88 -6.54
N ALA A 135 -13.53 -4.61 -5.31
CA ALA A 135 -14.30 -3.82 -4.37
C ALA A 135 -14.14 -2.32 -4.63
N GLY A 136 -15.22 -1.57 -4.47
CA GLY A 136 -15.17 -0.11 -4.41
C GLY A 136 -14.43 0.38 -3.16
N LEU A 137 -14.23 1.70 -3.03
CA LEU A 137 -13.49 2.30 -1.90
C LEU A 137 -14.03 1.85 -0.54
N ALA A 138 -15.35 1.84 -0.34
CA ALA A 138 -15.96 1.41 0.93
C ALA A 138 -15.61 -0.04 1.29
N GLY A 139 -15.65 -0.95 0.30
CA GLY A 139 -15.25 -2.35 0.50
C GLY A 139 -13.76 -2.49 0.82
N ARG A 140 -12.89 -1.73 0.16
CA ARG A 140 -11.44 -1.72 0.45
C ARG A 140 -11.16 -1.16 1.85
N LEU A 141 -11.87 -0.12 2.28
CA LEU A 141 -11.75 0.41 3.64
C LEU A 141 -12.21 -0.62 4.69
N ALA A 142 -13.31 -1.35 4.42
CA ALA A 142 -13.75 -2.43 5.32
C ALA A 142 -12.70 -3.54 5.43
N TRP A 143 -12.13 -4.00 4.32
CA TRP A 143 -11.02 -4.96 4.31
C TRP A 143 -9.79 -4.43 5.06
N ALA A 144 -9.39 -3.19 4.79
CA ALA A 144 -8.25 -2.56 5.46
C ALA A 144 -8.48 -2.44 6.97
N THR A 145 -9.71 -2.14 7.41
CA THR A 145 -10.08 -2.12 8.83
C THR A 145 -9.94 -3.49 9.47
N ALA A 146 -10.43 -4.55 8.80
CA ALA A 146 -10.31 -5.92 9.29
C ALA A 146 -8.84 -6.37 9.38
N ILE A 147 -8.03 -6.07 8.34
CA ILE A 147 -6.59 -6.38 8.34
C ILE A 147 -5.88 -5.60 9.45
N ALA A 148 -6.15 -4.30 9.60
CA ALA A 148 -5.54 -3.45 10.62
C ALA A 148 -5.85 -3.96 12.04
N ALA A 149 -7.09 -4.32 12.31
CA ALA A 149 -7.49 -4.89 13.59
C ALA A 149 -6.82 -6.25 13.84
N ALA A 150 -6.75 -7.13 12.83
CA ALA A 150 -6.09 -8.43 12.94
C ALA A 150 -4.58 -8.26 13.19
N VAL A 151 -3.90 -7.38 12.44
CA VAL A 151 -2.47 -7.08 12.61
C VAL A 151 -2.21 -6.49 13.99
N TRP A 152 -3.05 -5.54 14.43
CA TRP A 152 -2.95 -4.97 15.78
C TRP A 152 -3.07 -6.05 16.85
N LEU A 153 -4.09 -6.91 16.80
CA LEU A 153 -4.27 -8.00 17.77
C LEU A 153 -3.09 -8.98 17.76
N MET A 154 -2.66 -9.42 16.58
CA MET A 154 -1.55 -10.36 16.45
C MET A 154 -0.23 -9.76 16.94
N ASN A 155 0.08 -8.53 16.56
CA ASN A 155 1.32 -7.89 16.98
C ASN A 155 1.30 -7.56 18.47
N PHE A 156 0.27 -6.84 18.94
CA PHE A 156 0.22 -6.34 20.31
C PHE A 156 0.09 -7.47 21.33
N TYR A 157 -0.89 -8.32 21.16
CA TYR A 157 -1.24 -9.34 22.18
C TYR A 157 -0.71 -10.74 21.81
N GLY A 158 -0.58 -11.03 20.51
CA GLY A 158 -0.11 -12.32 20.05
C GLY A 158 1.40 -12.48 20.03
N LEU A 159 2.15 -11.40 19.76
CA LEU A 159 3.61 -11.48 19.58
C LEU A 159 4.36 -10.61 20.59
N ILE A 160 4.08 -9.31 20.61
CA ILE A 160 4.91 -8.32 21.31
C ILE A 160 4.71 -8.40 22.82
N ALA A 161 3.51 -8.67 23.28
CA ALA A 161 3.18 -8.77 24.72
C ALA A 161 4.04 -9.76 25.51
N TRP A 162 4.49 -10.83 24.86
CA TRP A 162 5.37 -11.82 25.50
C TRP A 162 6.82 -11.76 24.99
N LEU A 163 7.05 -11.35 23.75
CA LEU A 163 8.39 -11.30 23.17
C LEU A 163 9.21 -10.14 23.77
N GLN A 164 8.58 -8.98 24.01
CA GLN A 164 9.27 -7.82 24.57
C GLN A 164 9.79 -8.10 25.99
N PRO A 165 9.00 -8.62 26.96
CA PRO A 165 9.51 -8.96 28.27
C PRO A 165 10.60 -10.03 28.22
N LEU A 166 10.46 -11.03 27.34
CA LEU A 166 11.41 -12.14 27.22
C LEU A 166 12.79 -11.67 26.73
N LEU A 167 12.83 -10.77 25.73
CA LEU A 167 14.08 -10.35 25.10
C LEU A 167 14.65 -9.06 25.67
N PHE A 168 13.82 -8.15 26.18
CA PHE A 168 14.20 -6.78 26.55
C PHE A 168 13.85 -6.42 27.99
N GLY A 169 13.19 -7.31 28.74
CA GLY A 169 12.98 -7.18 30.17
C GLY A 169 11.82 -6.30 30.61
N GLY A 170 10.95 -5.84 29.69
CA GLY A 170 9.78 -5.02 30.04
C GLY A 170 8.65 -5.12 29.02
N SER A 171 7.45 -4.71 29.41
CA SER A 171 6.21 -4.80 28.60
C SER A 171 5.73 -3.41 28.15
N TRP A 172 6.62 -2.52 27.80
CA TRP A 172 6.33 -1.09 27.57
C TRP A 172 5.34 -0.83 26.43
N ILE A 173 5.38 -1.64 25.36
CA ILE A 173 4.51 -1.41 24.19
C ILE A 173 3.03 -1.71 24.47
N VAL A 174 2.76 -2.58 25.44
CA VAL A 174 1.40 -2.92 25.86
C VAL A 174 1.00 -2.21 27.16
N ASP A 175 1.90 -1.38 27.71
CA ASP A 175 1.61 -0.56 28.87
C ASP A 175 0.72 0.64 28.47
N ASN A 176 -0.48 0.69 29.01
CA ASN A 176 -1.43 1.76 28.73
C ASN A 176 -0.98 3.14 29.24
N ALA A 177 -0.03 3.21 30.18
CA ALA A 177 0.53 4.47 30.63
C ALA A 177 1.45 5.08 29.56
N GLU A 178 2.21 4.24 28.86
CA GLU A 178 3.14 4.63 27.80
C GLU A 178 2.46 4.73 26.45
N LEU A 179 1.69 3.70 26.07
CA LEU A 179 0.97 3.63 24.81
C LEU A 179 -0.45 3.07 25.02
N PRO A 180 -1.47 3.91 25.16
CA PRO A 180 -2.85 3.46 25.31
C PRO A 180 -3.25 2.55 24.14
N TRP A 181 -3.90 1.42 24.46
CA TRP A 181 -4.28 0.41 23.47
C TRP A 181 -5.09 0.97 22.28
N TRP A 182 -5.95 1.97 22.55
CA TRP A 182 -6.74 2.60 21.50
C TRP A 182 -5.91 3.47 20.56
N VAL A 183 -4.80 4.09 21.05
CA VAL A 183 -3.84 4.82 20.21
C VAL A 183 -3.14 3.84 19.26
N ALA A 184 -2.71 2.71 19.80
CA ALA A 184 -2.11 1.66 18.99
C ALA A 184 -3.08 1.14 17.92
N LEU A 185 -4.34 0.87 18.29
CA LEU A 185 -5.37 0.49 17.32
C LEU A 185 -5.60 1.59 16.26
N ALA A 186 -5.76 2.84 16.68
CA ALA A 186 -5.97 3.97 15.78
C ALA A 186 -4.80 4.13 14.79
N THR A 187 -3.56 3.95 15.26
CA THR A 187 -2.36 3.96 14.41
C THR A 187 -2.44 2.91 13.30
N HIS A 188 -2.85 1.67 13.62
CA HIS A 188 -3.03 0.60 12.63
C HIS A 188 -4.19 0.88 11.68
N LEU A 189 -5.29 1.47 12.18
CA LEU A 189 -6.43 1.87 11.32
C LEU A 189 -6.04 2.96 10.34
N VAL A 190 -5.34 4.02 10.80
CA VAL A 190 -4.86 5.10 9.91
C VAL A 190 -3.90 4.55 8.86
N PHE A 191 -2.98 3.67 9.25
CA PHE A 191 -2.10 2.97 8.31
C PHE A 191 -2.93 2.19 7.27
N GLY A 192 -3.85 1.35 7.71
CA GLY A 192 -4.67 0.52 6.83
C GLY A 192 -5.57 1.34 5.89
N TRP A 193 -6.19 2.39 6.39
CA TRP A 193 -7.03 3.28 5.57
C TRP A 193 -6.19 4.04 4.55
N THR A 194 -4.98 4.47 4.92
CA THR A 194 -4.03 5.05 3.96
C THR A 194 -3.71 4.05 2.86
N MET A 195 -3.39 2.80 3.21
CA MET A 195 -3.16 1.73 2.22
C MET A 195 -4.35 1.51 1.28
N ALA A 196 -5.59 1.57 1.81
CA ALA A 196 -6.80 1.43 0.99
C ALA A 196 -7.01 2.63 0.04
N LEU A 197 -6.67 3.85 0.48
CA LEU A 197 -6.78 5.07 -0.33
C LEU A 197 -5.76 5.09 -1.47
N ILE A 198 -4.49 4.76 -1.17
CA ILE A 198 -3.41 4.76 -2.16
C ILE A 198 -3.30 3.45 -2.93
N TYR A 199 -4.16 2.46 -2.65
CA TYR A 199 -4.21 1.16 -3.32
C TYR A 199 -4.10 1.23 -4.85
N PRO A 200 -4.81 2.17 -5.55
CA PRO A 200 -4.73 2.24 -7.01
C PRO A 200 -3.32 2.52 -7.56
N TRP A 201 -2.45 3.15 -6.77
CA TRP A 201 -1.07 3.46 -7.19
C TRP A 201 -0.19 2.22 -7.32
N GLY A 202 -0.54 1.13 -6.63
CA GLY A 202 0.18 -0.14 -6.68
C GLY A 202 -0.41 -1.17 -7.64
N LEU A 203 -1.40 -0.81 -8.45
CA LEU A 203 -1.99 -1.73 -9.41
C LEU A 203 -1.08 -1.89 -10.64
N PHE A 204 -0.94 -3.13 -11.07
CA PHE A 204 -0.24 -3.43 -12.32
C PHE A 204 -1.08 -2.97 -13.51
N HIS A 205 -0.49 -2.14 -14.34
CA HIS A 205 -1.05 -1.74 -15.64
C HIS A 205 -0.10 -2.26 -16.72
N PRO A 206 -0.54 -3.18 -17.58
CA PRO A 206 0.28 -3.65 -18.69
C PRO A 206 0.63 -2.47 -19.59
N TYR A 207 1.90 -2.43 -20.03
CA TYR A 207 2.37 -1.43 -20.97
C TYR A 207 1.63 -1.65 -22.30
N ARG A 208 0.90 -0.66 -22.75
CA ARG A 208 0.36 -0.62 -24.12
C ARG A 208 1.43 0.04 -24.99
N LEU A 209 1.94 -0.69 -25.97
CA LEU A 209 2.67 -0.07 -27.06
C LEU A 209 1.70 0.93 -27.70
N GLN A 210 1.98 2.22 -27.56
CA GLN A 210 1.36 3.22 -28.42
C GLN A 210 2.01 2.96 -29.78
N THR A 211 1.30 2.27 -30.66
CA THR A 211 1.57 2.33 -32.08
C THR A 211 1.47 3.81 -32.44
N GLU A 212 2.60 4.41 -32.82
CA GLU A 212 2.65 5.75 -33.33
C GLU A 212 1.56 5.87 -34.39
N GLN A 213 0.56 6.68 -34.13
CA GLN A 213 -0.42 7.04 -35.16
C GLN A 213 0.35 7.81 -36.23
N PRO A 214 0.23 7.43 -37.49
CA PRO A 214 0.88 8.13 -38.59
C PRO A 214 0.39 9.58 -38.74
#